data_f84c18cdef4148defa0a04b5826f177e
#
_entry.id   f84c18cdef4148defa0a04b5826f177e
#
_cell.length_a   1.000
_cell.length_b   1.000
_cell.length_c   1.000
_cell.angle_alpha   90.00
_cell.angle_beta   90.00
_cell.angle_gamma   90.00
#
_symmetry.space_group_name_H-M   'P 1'
#
loop_
_entity.id
_entity.type
_entity.pdbx_description
1 polymer ?
#
loop_
_entity_poly.entity_id
_entity_poly.type
_entity_poly.pdbx_seq_one_letter_code
_entity_poly.pdbx_strand_id
1 'polypeptide(L)'
;MIAFNKYYNKFNILSISLVVISLLLLVFKGLNFGIDFKGGTLIELRSSDTKINVSSLRDNLNQMNLGDVSVKNFGNEIDFLIKFENNNNKNIIEEIKSNLDKSFGNEFSFRRVENVGPKVSAELLRSGIIAISVALLLMLIYIWIRFEWQFSLGAILALFHDVIVTLGLFSLLG
;
A
#
# COMPACT_ATOMS: atom_id res chain seq x y z
N MET A 1 -30.43 19.13 -24.52
CA MET A 1 -30.61 18.43 -23.25
C MET A 1 -30.07 17.04 -23.41
N ILE A 2 -29.12 16.60 -22.56
CA ILE A 2 -28.57 15.25 -22.59
C ILE A 2 -29.60 14.31 -21.95
N ALA A 3 -30.06 13.30 -22.70
CA ALA A 3 -31.05 12.34 -22.22
C ALA A 3 -30.32 11.28 -21.34
N PHE A 4 -30.07 11.59 -20.07
CA PHE A 4 -29.40 10.70 -19.10
C PHE A 4 -30.04 9.32 -18.99
N ASN A 5 -31.37 9.26 -19.14
CA ASN A 5 -32.15 8.03 -19.04
C ASN A 5 -31.78 6.97 -20.09
N LYS A 6 -31.26 7.37 -21.26
CA LYS A 6 -30.88 6.48 -22.35
C LYS A 6 -29.63 5.63 -22.05
N TYR A 7 -28.79 6.10 -21.14
CA TYR A 7 -27.49 5.48 -20.86
C TYR A 7 -27.46 4.76 -19.48
N TYR A 8 -28.54 4.84 -18.71
CA TYR A 8 -28.63 4.30 -17.36
C TYR A 8 -28.16 2.82 -17.27
N ASN A 9 -28.70 1.95 -18.11
CA ASN A 9 -28.33 0.54 -18.08
C ASN A 9 -26.86 0.30 -18.44
N LYS A 10 -26.29 1.06 -19.36
CA LYS A 10 -24.89 0.93 -19.77
C LYS A 10 -23.94 1.32 -18.63
N PHE A 11 -24.23 2.42 -17.94
CA PHE A 11 -23.40 2.86 -16.81
C PHE A 11 -23.55 1.94 -15.60
N ASN A 12 -24.73 1.38 -15.35
CA ASN A 12 -24.90 0.38 -14.30
C ASN A 12 -24.12 -0.90 -14.58
N ILE A 13 -24.15 -1.41 -15.81
CA ILE A 13 -23.36 -2.59 -16.19
C ILE A 13 -21.86 -2.29 -16.04
N LEU A 14 -21.40 -1.12 -16.49
CA LEU A 14 -20.02 -0.70 -16.33
C LEU A 14 -19.60 -0.66 -14.84
N SER A 15 -20.41 -0.02 -13.99
CA SER A 15 -20.18 0.09 -12.56
C SER A 15 -20.08 -1.28 -11.88
N ILE A 16 -21.04 -2.16 -12.15
CA ILE A 16 -21.04 -3.54 -11.61
C ILE A 16 -19.79 -4.29 -12.11
N SER A 17 -19.46 -4.17 -13.39
CA SER A 17 -18.26 -4.82 -13.96
C SER A 17 -16.98 -4.34 -13.27
N LEU A 18 -16.85 -3.03 -13.01
CA LEU A 18 -15.70 -2.47 -12.29
C LEU A 18 -15.59 -3.03 -10.88
N VAL A 19 -16.70 -3.13 -10.14
CA VAL A 19 -16.70 -3.73 -8.79
C VAL A 19 -16.28 -5.20 -8.84
N VAL A 20 -16.83 -5.99 -9.77
CA VAL A 20 -16.49 -7.40 -9.90
C VAL A 20 -15.00 -7.58 -10.26
N ILE A 21 -14.49 -6.83 -11.22
CA ILE A 21 -13.07 -6.86 -11.59
C ILE A 21 -12.19 -6.46 -10.39
N SER A 22 -12.56 -5.41 -9.66
CA SER A 22 -11.83 -4.95 -8.48
C SER A 22 -11.78 -6.03 -7.39
N LEU A 23 -12.90 -6.69 -7.11
CA LEU A 23 -12.96 -7.80 -6.15
C LEU A 23 -12.08 -8.98 -6.59
N LEU A 24 -12.10 -9.33 -7.87
CA LEU A 24 -11.22 -10.38 -8.40
C LEU A 24 -9.74 -10.01 -8.24
N LEU A 25 -9.36 -8.77 -8.56
CA LEU A 25 -7.99 -8.28 -8.36
C LEU A 25 -7.57 -8.34 -6.89
N LEU A 26 -8.43 -7.92 -5.97
CA LEU A 26 -8.15 -7.97 -4.53
C LEU A 26 -7.98 -9.40 -4.01
N VAL A 27 -8.76 -10.36 -4.53
CA VAL A 27 -8.66 -11.77 -4.12
C VAL A 27 -7.42 -12.45 -4.70
N PHE A 28 -7.13 -12.23 -6.00
CA PHE A 28 -6.04 -12.95 -6.68
C PHE A 28 -4.68 -12.28 -6.55
N LYS A 29 -4.62 -10.96 -6.53
CA LYS A 29 -3.36 -10.20 -6.46
C LYS A 29 -3.09 -9.63 -5.07
N GLY A 30 -4.13 -9.32 -4.30
CA GLY A 30 -4.02 -8.72 -2.98
C GLY A 30 -3.64 -7.23 -3.03
N LEU A 31 -3.28 -6.69 -1.85
CA LEU A 31 -2.81 -5.32 -1.68
C LEU A 31 -1.38 -5.31 -1.15
N ASN A 32 -0.56 -4.42 -1.71
CA ASN A 32 0.76 -4.11 -1.15
C ASN A 32 0.63 -3.12 0.01
N PHE A 33 0.61 -3.64 1.22
CA PHE A 33 0.55 -2.81 2.41
C PHE A 33 1.89 -2.11 2.68
N GLY A 34 1.82 -0.87 3.16
CA GLY A 34 2.97 -0.15 3.71
C GLY A 34 3.49 -0.79 5.00
N ILE A 35 4.70 -0.40 5.42
CA ILE A 35 5.31 -0.85 6.69
C ILE A 35 4.48 -0.43 7.91
N ASP A 36 3.68 0.63 7.79
CA ASP A 36 2.79 1.09 8.85
C ASP A 36 1.72 0.05 9.22
N PHE A 37 1.34 -0.83 8.27
CA PHE A 37 0.27 -1.82 8.46
C PHE A 37 0.78 -3.25 8.58
N LYS A 38 1.91 -3.60 7.93
CA LYS A 38 2.55 -4.93 8.02
C LYS A 38 3.65 -4.98 9.08
N GLY A 39 4.21 -3.85 9.43
CA GLY A 39 5.50 -3.77 10.09
C GLY A 39 6.65 -3.95 9.10
N GLY A 40 7.84 -3.66 9.53
CA GLY A 40 9.04 -3.81 8.73
C GLY A 40 9.94 -2.60 8.78
N THR A 41 11.01 -2.66 8.01
CA THR A 41 11.98 -1.57 7.84
C THR A 41 11.94 -1.08 6.41
N LEU A 42 11.95 0.24 6.27
CA LEU A 42 12.05 0.94 5.00
C LEU A 42 13.34 1.74 5.02
N ILE A 43 14.16 1.57 3.98
CA ILE A 43 15.41 2.29 3.81
C ILE A 43 15.37 3.00 2.46
N GLU A 44 15.68 4.29 2.50
CA GLU A 44 15.89 5.11 1.31
C GLU A 44 17.40 5.25 1.08
N LEU A 45 17.87 4.69 -0.03
CA LEU A 45 19.26 4.68 -0.43
C LEU A 45 19.47 5.49 -1.70
N ARG A 46 20.57 6.23 -1.74
CA ARG A 46 21.10 6.79 -2.99
C ARG A 46 22.41 6.11 -3.35
N SER A 47 22.50 5.63 -4.57
CA SER A 47 23.76 5.19 -5.18
C SER A 47 24.51 6.38 -5.81
N SER A 48 25.83 6.34 -5.78
CA SER A 48 26.69 7.26 -6.56
C SER A 48 26.94 6.72 -7.98
N ASP A 49 26.71 5.43 -8.23
CA ASP A 49 26.90 4.79 -9.54
C ASP A 49 25.54 4.49 -10.19
N THR A 50 25.37 4.94 -11.44
CA THR A 50 24.20 4.68 -12.28
C THR A 50 24.13 3.24 -12.82
N LYS A 51 25.20 2.45 -12.66
CA LYS A 51 25.24 1.05 -13.11
C LYS A 51 24.50 0.09 -12.17
N ILE A 52 24.23 0.51 -10.93
CA ILE A 52 23.55 -0.33 -9.96
C ILE A 52 22.06 -0.33 -10.31
N ASN A 53 21.50 -1.53 -10.47
CA ASN A 53 20.09 -1.71 -10.80
C ASN A 53 19.32 -2.40 -9.67
N VAL A 54 17.98 -2.30 -9.73
CA VAL A 54 17.06 -2.89 -8.74
C VAL A 54 17.27 -4.39 -8.56
N SER A 55 17.60 -5.12 -9.65
CA SER A 55 17.76 -6.58 -9.59
C SER A 55 19.00 -6.97 -8.80
N SER A 56 20.15 -6.33 -9.07
CA SER A 56 21.40 -6.63 -8.36
C SER A 56 21.30 -6.31 -6.85
N LEU A 57 20.64 -5.21 -6.50
CA LEU A 57 20.37 -4.86 -5.10
C LEU A 57 19.45 -5.89 -4.43
N ARG A 58 18.37 -6.29 -5.09
CA ARG A 58 17.44 -7.28 -4.58
C ARG A 58 18.09 -8.62 -4.37
N ASP A 59 18.89 -9.10 -5.33
CA ASP A 59 19.58 -10.39 -5.25
C ASP A 59 20.59 -10.42 -4.11
N ASN A 60 21.30 -9.32 -3.89
CA ASN A 60 22.23 -9.18 -2.78
C ASN A 60 21.52 -9.20 -1.43
N LEU A 61 20.42 -8.44 -1.28
CA LEU A 61 19.66 -8.37 -0.05
C LEU A 61 18.89 -9.67 0.27
N ASN A 62 18.43 -10.41 -0.74
CA ASN A 62 17.79 -11.71 -0.55
C ASN A 62 18.74 -12.75 0.07
N GLN A 63 20.05 -12.64 -0.17
CA GLN A 63 21.04 -13.53 0.45
C GLN A 63 21.20 -13.30 1.95
N MET A 64 20.72 -12.17 2.47
CA MET A 64 20.83 -11.82 3.89
C MET A 64 19.68 -12.37 4.76
N ASN A 65 18.74 -13.15 4.20
CA ASN A 65 17.58 -13.71 4.93
C ASN A 65 16.74 -12.65 5.67
N LEU A 66 16.48 -11.53 5.04
CA LEU A 66 15.70 -10.41 5.60
C LEU A 66 14.17 -10.62 5.53
N GLY A 67 13.71 -11.78 5.10
CA GLY A 67 12.31 -12.05 4.80
C GLY A 67 11.92 -11.57 3.39
N ASP A 68 10.70 -11.08 3.22
CA ASP A 68 10.23 -10.53 1.95
C ASP A 68 10.89 -9.18 1.67
N VAL A 69 11.81 -9.16 0.70
CA VAL A 69 12.56 -7.97 0.32
C VAL A 69 11.99 -7.37 -0.95
N SER A 70 11.54 -6.14 -0.87
CA SER A 70 11.09 -5.33 -2.00
C SER A 70 12.06 -4.20 -2.25
N VAL A 71 12.58 -4.11 -3.48
CA VAL A 71 13.44 -3.02 -3.94
C VAL A 71 12.77 -2.35 -5.12
N LYS A 72 12.61 -1.03 -5.08
CA LYS A 72 12.02 -0.21 -6.14
C LYS A 72 12.87 1.05 -6.36
N ASN A 73 12.83 1.61 -7.58
CA ASN A 73 13.37 2.95 -7.81
C ASN A 73 12.42 3.99 -7.19
N PHE A 74 13.00 5.06 -6.67
CA PHE A 74 12.28 6.14 -5.99
C PHE A 74 12.69 7.50 -6.57
N GLY A 75 11.87 8.02 -7.47
CA GLY A 75 12.09 9.32 -8.11
C GLY A 75 13.12 9.29 -9.23
N ASN A 76 14.39 9.04 -8.93
CA ASN A 76 15.49 8.97 -9.89
C ASN A 76 16.02 7.54 -10.06
N GLU A 77 16.78 7.29 -11.14
CA GLU A 77 17.38 5.98 -11.40
C GLU A 77 18.40 5.53 -10.34
N ILE A 78 18.99 6.48 -9.61
CA ILE A 78 20.00 6.24 -8.57
C ILE A 78 19.43 6.20 -7.16
N ASP A 79 18.14 6.51 -6.98
CA ASP A 79 17.46 6.48 -5.69
C ASP A 79 16.65 5.18 -5.56
N PHE A 80 16.91 4.42 -4.49
CA PHE A 80 16.27 3.13 -4.24
C PHE A 80 15.51 3.16 -2.93
N LEU A 81 14.31 2.59 -2.96
CA LEU A 81 13.50 2.33 -1.78
C LEU A 81 13.54 0.83 -1.50
N ILE A 82 14.11 0.47 -0.36
CA ILE A 82 14.20 -0.91 0.10
C ILE A 82 13.22 -1.09 1.24
N LYS A 83 12.39 -2.12 1.15
CA LYS A 83 11.48 -2.54 2.19
C LYS A 83 11.74 -4.01 2.49
N PHE A 84 11.81 -4.37 3.78
CA PHE A 84 11.96 -5.75 4.22
C PHE A 84 11.25 -5.99 5.55
N GLU A 85 10.98 -7.25 5.86
CA GLU A 85 10.35 -7.62 7.13
C GLU A 85 11.26 -7.32 8.31
N ASN A 86 10.64 -6.97 9.45
CA ASN A 86 11.39 -6.59 10.64
C ASN A 86 12.00 -7.85 11.28
N ASN A 87 13.30 -8.03 11.11
CA ASN A 87 14.07 -8.95 11.93
C ASN A 87 14.37 -8.27 13.27
N ASN A 88 14.17 -8.98 14.39
CA ASN A 88 14.45 -8.49 15.75
C ASN A 88 15.92 -8.13 16.02
N ASN A 89 16.75 -8.12 15.00
CA ASN A 89 18.16 -7.77 15.06
C ASN A 89 18.31 -6.23 15.06
N LYS A 90 18.74 -5.69 16.20
CA LYS A 90 18.95 -4.23 16.36
C LYS A 90 20.04 -3.67 15.44
N ASN A 91 20.96 -4.52 14.97
CA ASN A 91 22.11 -4.12 14.16
C ASN A 91 21.91 -4.39 12.65
N ILE A 92 20.70 -4.75 12.24
CA ILE A 92 20.42 -5.15 10.85
C ILE A 92 20.79 -4.06 9.83
N ILE A 93 20.65 -2.79 10.21
CA ILE A 93 20.98 -1.65 9.34
C ILE A 93 22.48 -1.57 9.11
N GLU A 94 23.29 -1.81 10.16
CA GLU A 94 24.75 -1.83 10.07
C GLU A 94 25.23 -3.04 9.27
N GLU A 95 24.57 -4.19 9.42
CA GLU A 95 24.85 -5.38 8.61
C GLU A 95 24.56 -5.15 7.13
N ILE A 96 23.41 -4.55 6.81
CA ILE A 96 23.05 -4.19 5.43
C ILE A 96 24.07 -3.20 4.87
N LYS A 97 24.44 -2.16 5.62
CA LYS A 97 25.45 -1.20 5.20
C LYS A 97 26.78 -1.88 4.91
N SER A 98 27.28 -2.72 5.84
CA SER A 98 28.54 -3.44 5.65
C SER A 98 28.49 -4.41 4.46
N ASN A 99 27.36 -5.04 4.22
CA ASN A 99 27.17 -5.96 3.08
C ASN A 99 27.18 -5.19 1.74
N LEU A 100 26.44 -4.09 1.66
CA LEU A 100 26.39 -3.25 0.47
C LEU A 100 27.77 -2.62 0.18
N ASP A 101 28.45 -2.12 1.22
CA ASP A 101 29.81 -1.56 1.08
C ASP A 101 30.81 -2.61 0.55
N LYS A 102 30.70 -3.88 0.98
CA LYS A 102 31.54 -4.98 0.49
C LYS A 102 31.23 -5.41 -0.92
N SER A 103 29.93 -5.41 -1.28
CA SER A 103 29.46 -5.93 -2.57
C SER A 103 29.56 -4.92 -3.72
N PHE A 104 29.36 -3.64 -3.41
CA PHE A 104 29.27 -2.56 -4.41
C PHE A 104 30.29 -1.41 -4.18
N GLY A 105 31.06 -1.47 -3.10
CA GLY A 105 31.93 -0.38 -2.69
C GLY A 105 31.18 0.69 -1.85
N ASN A 106 31.87 1.75 -1.41
CA ASN A 106 31.30 2.82 -0.57
C ASN A 106 30.45 3.81 -1.41
N GLU A 107 29.51 3.30 -2.19
CA GLU A 107 28.74 4.06 -3.18
C GLU A 107 27.34 4.44 -2.69
N PHE A 108 26.93 4.00 -1.47
CA PHE A 108 25.59 4.19 -0.97
C PHE A 108 25.48 5.25 0.14
N SER A 109 24.56 6.18 -0.05
CA SER A 109 24.14 7.13 0.98
C SER A 109 22.78 6.73 1.54
N PHE A 110 22.72 6.40 2.83
CA PHE A 110 21.49 6.12 3.56
C PHE A 110 20.83 7.45 3.94
N ARG A 111 19.70 7.76 3.29
CA ARG A 111 18.99 9.05 3.47
C ARG A 111 17.95 8.98 4.57
N ARG A 112 17.20 7.88 4.60
CA ARG A 112 16.11 7.69 5.53
C ARG A 112 16.04 6.23 5.93
N VAL A 113 15.85 5.99 7.20
CA VAL A 113 15.62 4.65 7.76
C VAL A 113 14.42 4.74 8.67
N GLU A 114 13.37 4.02 8.33
CA GLU A 114 12.16 3.91 9.13
C GLU A 114 11.96 2.47 9.54
N ASN A 115 11.67 2.26 10.82
CA ASN A 115 11.38 0.94 11.35
C ASN A 115 10.07 0.99 12.13
N VAL A 116 9.12 0.16 11.73
CA VAL A 116 7.82 0.03 12.40
C VAL A 116 7.68 -1.37 12.95
N GLY A 117 7.65 -1.48 14.26
CA GLY A 117 7.48 -2.77 14.94
C GLY A 117 6.10 -3.38 14.65
N PRO A 118 5.98 -4.73 14.59
CA PRO A 118 4.73 -5.41 14.25
C PRO A 118 3.60 -5.12 15.23
N LYS A 119 3.90 -4.85 16.50
CA LYS A 119 2.89 -4.47 17.50
C LYS A 119 2.27 -3.10 17.17
N VAL A 120 3.11 -2.12 16.80
CA VAL A 120 2.67 -0.77 16.44
C VAL A 120 1.82 -0.81 15.17
N SER A 121 2.24 -1.57 14.17
CA SER A 121 1.49 -1.73 12.92
C SER A 121 0.12 -2.38 13.13
N ALA A 122 0.05 -3.44 13.94
CA ALA A 122 -1.21 -4.07 14.29
C ALA A 122 -2.17 -3.13 15.05
N GLU A 123 -1.62 -2.29 15.93
CA GLU A 123 -2.38 -1.31 16.69
C GLU A 123 -2.90 -0.16 15.79
N LEU A 124 -2.07 0.32 14.86
CA LEU A 124 -2.45 1.31 13.85
C LEU A 124 -3.57 0.79 12.94
N LEU A 125 -3.42 -0.44 12.43
CA LEU A 125 -4.44 -1.07 11.58
C LEU A 125 -5.77 -1.21 12.33
N ARG A 126 -5.73 -1.73 13.56
CA ARG A 126 -6.93 -1.90 14.40
C ARG A 126 -7.61 -0.57 14.68
N SER A 127 -6.85 0.43 15.09
CA SER A 127 -7.36 1.77 15.41
C SER A 127 -7.95 2.45 14.17
N GLY A 128 -7.30 2.31 13.01
CA GLY A 128 -7.80 2.80 11.73
C GLY A 128 -9.14 2.17 11.34
N ILE A 129 -9.26 0.83 11.45
CA ILE A 129 -10.52 0.13 11.16
C ILE A 129 -11.64 0.60 12.09
N ILE A 130 -11.36 0.71 13.40
CA ILE A 130 -12.35 1.18 14.39
C ILE A 130 -12.78 2.61 14.07
N ALA A 131 -11.83 3.52 13.81
CA ALA A 131 -12.12 4.91 13.50
C ALA A 131 -12.99 5.07 12.24
N ILE A 132 -12.67 4.34 11.16
CA ILE A 132 -13.47 4.35 9.94
C ILE A 132 -14.87 3.78 10.21
N SER A 133 -14.97 2.67 10.94
CA SER A 133 -16.27 2.05 11.24
C SER A 133 -17.17 2.98 12.06
N VAL A 134 -16.61 3.66 13.06
CA VAL A 134 -17.34 4.65 13.88
C VAL A 134 -17.76 5.84 13.03
N ALA A 135 -16.88 6.36 12.18
CA ALA A 135 -17.21 7.48 11.30
C ALA A 135 -18.34 7.14 10.33
N LEU A 136 -18.32 5.94 9.73
CA LEU A 136 -19.39 5.46 8.86
C LEU A 136 -20.71 5.29 9.59
N LEU A 137 -20.68 4.74 10.80
CA LEU A 137 -21.88 4.58 11.64
C LEU A 137 -22.51 5.93 11.97
N LEU A 138 -21.70 6.90 12.39
CA LEU A 138 -22.16 8.25 12.70
C LEU A 138 -22.74 8.95 11.47
N MET A 139 -22.09 8.81 10.30
CA MET A 139 -22.61 9.34 9.04
C MET A 139 -23.97 8.69 8.69
N LEU A 140 -24.10 7.38 8.85
CA LEU A 140 -25.34 6.65 8.59
C LEU A 140 -26.46 7.17 9.49
N ILE A 141 -26.21 7.29 10.79
CA ILE A 141 -27.18 7.80 11.76
C ILE A 141 -27.58 9.24 11.43
N TYR A 142 -26.59 10.10 11.09
CA TYR A 142 -26.87 11.49 10.74
C TYR A 142 -27.76 11.60 9.50
N ILE A 143 -27.46 10.85 8.42
CA ILE A 143 -28.25 10.86 7.20
C ILE A 143 -29.66 10.31 7.47
N TRP A 144 -29.77 9.26 8.29
CA TRP A 144 -31.06 8.67 8.64
C TRP A 144 -31.97 9.65 9.43
N ILE A 145 -31.41 10.37 10.38
CA ILE A 145 -32.17 11.37 11.16
C ILE A 145 -32.57 12.59 10.30
N ARG A 146 -31.66 13.01 9.42
CA ARG A 146 -31.84 14.24 8.61
C ARG A 146 -32.68 14.02 7.37
N PHE A 147 -32.63 12.82 6.79
CA PHE A 147 -33.29 12.41 5.57
C PHE A 147 -34.06 11.11 5.77
N GLU A 148 -34.63 10.55 4.71
CA GLU A 148 -35.25 9.24 4.75
C GLU A 148 -34.17 8.12 4.77
N TRP A 149 -34.50 6.99 5.41
CA TRP A 149 -33.56 5.87 5.61
C TRP A 149 -33.01 5.28 4.28
N GLN A 150 -33.77 5.36 3.18
CA GLN A 150 -33.32 4.91 1.86
C GLN A 150 -32.09 5.67 1.37
N PHE A 151 -31.97 6.97 1.68
CA PHE A 151 -30.80 7.78 1.32
C PHE A 151 -29.57 7.35 2.11
N SER A 152 -29.74 6.95 3.35
CA SER A 152 -28.68 6.44 4.19
C SER A 152 -28.07 5.15 3.62
N LEU A 153 -28.92 4.19 3.22
CA LEU A 153 -28.45 2.96 2.58
C LEU A 153 -27.77 3.24 1.23
N GLY A 154 -28.35 4.14 0.41
CA GLY A 154 -27.76 4.53 -0.86
C GLY A 154 -26.37 5.15 -0.72
N ALA A 155 -26.20 6.03 0.27
CA ALA A 155 -24.90 6.67 0.55
C ALA A 155 -23.82 5.66 0.96
N ILE A 156 -24.18 4.68 1.82
CA ILE A 156 -23.23 3.64 2.22
C ILE A 156 -22.87 2.72 1.07
N LEU A 157 -23.84 2.29 0.26
CA LEU A 157 -23.57 1.44 -0.90
C LEU A 157 -22.67 2.15 -1.91
N ALA A 158 -22.88 3.46 -2.14
CA ALA A 158 -22.02 4.25 -2.99
C ALA A 158 -20.58 4.32 -2.45
N LEU A 159 -20.43 4.53 -1.14
CA LEU A 159 -19.12 4.60 -0.50
C LEU A 159 -18.38 3.26 -0.57
N PHE A 160 -19.06 2.14 -0.32
CA PHE A 160 -18.46 0.81 -0.49
C PHE A 160 -18.04 0.55 -1.94
N HIS A 161 -18.88 0.93 -2.91
CA HIS A 161 -18.55 0.85 -4.33
C HIS A 161 -17.25 1.60 -4.63
N ASP A 162 -17.14 2.86 -4.21
CA ASP A 162 -15.98 3.71 -4.49
C ASP A 162 -14.70 3.18 -3.82
N VAL A 163 -14.81 2.72 -2.58
CA VAL A 163 -13.68 2.12 -1.85
C VAL A 163 -13.21 0.84 -2.55
N ILE A 164 -14.13 -0.07 -2.93
CA ILE A 164 -13.77 -1.33 -3.60
C ILE A 164 -13.08 -1.06 -4.94
N VAL A 165 -13.61 -0.13 -5.74
CA VAL A 165 -13.02 0.24 -7.04
C VAL A 165 -11.64 0.87 -6.85
N THR A 166 -11.48 1.76 -5.88
CA THR A 166 -10.19 2.39 -5.55
C THR A 166 -9.15 1.35 -5.10
N LEU A 167 -9.52 0.45 -4.17
CA LEU A 167 -8.63 -0.62 -3.73
C LEU A 167 -8.28 -1.59 -4.86
N GLY A 168 -9.24 -1.89 -5.75
CA GLY A 168 -8.98 -2.69 -6.95
C GLY A 168 -7.97 -2.04 -7.88
N LEU A 169 -8.05 -0.72 -8.05
CA LEU A 169 -7.07 0.05 -8.83
C LEU A 169 -5.67 0.00 -8.19
N PHE A 170 -5.57 0.17 -6.86
CA PHE A 170 -4.30 0.03 -6.16
C PHE A 170 -3.74 -1.39 -6.26
N SER A 171 -4.59 -2.42 -6.17
CA SER A 171 -4.17 -3.80 -6.40
C SER A 171 -3.63 -4.01 -7.83
N LEU A 172 -4.20 -3.35 -8.83
CA LEU A 172 -3.73 -3.43 -10.22
C LEU A 172 -2.37 -2.77 -10.41
N LEU A 173 -2.16 -1.60 -9.82
CA LEU A 173 -0.94 -0.80 -9.99
C LEU A 173 0.25 -1.32 -9.15
N GLY A 174 0.02 -2.04 -8.06
CA GLY A 174 1.04 -2.68 -7.22
C GLY A 174 1.47 -1.84 -6.07
#